data_8eea0e7779e7a0fc724d1478a3762b04
#
_entry.id   8eea0e7779e7a0fc724d1478a3762b04
#
_cell.length_a   1.000
_cell.length_b   1.000
_cell.length_c   1.000
_cell.angle_alpha   90.00
_cell.angle_beta   90.00
_cell.angle_gamma   90.00
#
_symmetry.space_group_name_H-M   'P 1'
#
loop_
_entity.id
_entity.type
_entity.pdbx_description
1 polymer ?
#
loop_
_entity_poly.entity_id
_entity_poly.type
_entity_poly.pdbx_seq_one_letter_code
_entity_poly.pdbx_strand_id
1 'polypeptide(L)'
;MSDWNRRLSHYLPAWQWLKHYDTPTFKSDLLASFIVIAMLVPQGMAYAMLAGLPPITGLYASIIPMIIYAIVGGSPTLSIGPVAIISMMTFATLNSMFEVGSPVYIQAACLLALMVGVISLLLGLFRFGFLIQLISHPVIQSFIIASALLIALGQLKFIVDLPLKANNIPEFVVSVWQYISLTHIGTLLFGLCAIVFLIYAPKLLNTNALKGWFGSTVLLSRTIPLFLVVASIALVYFFQLQTLGIKTVGIIPSGMPPLDMPYWNWTLVLQLLPGATMIAMISFVESLSIAQATALQNRSQLNSNQELIALGLANISAGFSSAFPVTGSLSRTVVNADAGAQTPMAGVLSSLLIIVVSLYFTGFFQDLPLAILAATIIVSIWKLVDFKPFIEAWKYSKADGIAMWITFFGVVCIDISTGLIIGMVSTFILLLWRISRPHIAVIGLVEGTQHFRNVERHQVQTTAQVLSMRIDESLTFLNANIFKGELINAVSQQPELAHVVINCSSVSSIDLSALEMLEDINLELAKQNIQLHLSEVKGPVMDRLQSSKLLKHLSGNVFLTHYQAIQTLSPQLLKTS
;
A
#
# COMPACT_ATOMS: atom_id res chain seq x y z
N MET A 1 -33.99 -14.34 11.24
CA MET A 1 -33.74 -13.11 10.47
C MET A 1 -34.11 -13.41 9.02
N SER A 2 -35.00 -12.62 8.40
CA SER A 2 -35.38 -12.81 7.01
C SER A 2 -34.16 -12.70 6.09
N ASP A 3 -34.15 -13.44 4.97
CA ASP A 3 -33.03 -13.39 3.98
C ASP A 3 -32.75 -11.97 3.49
N TRP A 4 -33.75 -11.10 3.53
CA TRP A 4 -33.62 -9.68 3.19
C TRP A 4 -32.72 -8.92 4.19
N ASN A 5 -32.83 -9.19 5.49
CA ASN A 5 -32.00 -8.58 6.53
C ASN A 5 -30.53 -9.04 6.44
N ARG A 6 -30.27 -10.29 6.02
CA ARG A 6 -28.90 -10.76 5.77
C ARG A 6 -28.26 -10.10 4.55
N ARG A 7 -29.04 -9.91 3.48
CA ARG A 7 -28.55 -9.22 2.28
C ARG A 7 -28.28 -7.74 2.54
N LEU A 8 -29.20 -7.05 3.24
CA LEU A 8 -29.01 -5.64 3.60
C LEU A 8 -27.78 -5.44 4.50
N SER A 9 -27.58 -6.29 5.49
CA SER A 9 -26.43 -6.20 6.40
C SER A 9 -25.09 -6.50 5.70
N HIS A 10 -25.12 -7.18 4.57
CA HIS A 10 -23.91 -7.44 3.78
C HIS A 10 -23.48 -6.21 2.97
N TYR A 11 -24.43 -5.44 2.41
CA TYR A 11 -24.14 -4.27 1.60
C TYR A 11 -24.13 -2.95 2.39
N LEU A 12 -24.79 -2.90 3.54
CA LEU A 12 -24.88 -1.73 4.42
C LEU A 12 -24.47 -2.10 5.85
N PRO A 13 -23.15 -2.10 6.14
CA PRO A 13 -22.64 -2.39 7.49
C PRO A 13 -23.24 -1.48 8.57
N ALA A 14 -23.65 -0.25 8.23
CA ALA A 14 -24.33 0.66 9.14
C ALA A 14 -25.57 0.02 9.82
N TRP A 15 -26.28 -0.86 9.11
CA TRP A 15 -27.45 -1.57 9.67
C TRP A 15 -27.10 -2.48 10.86
N GLN A 16 -25.85 -2.94 10.93
CA GLN A 16 -25.40 -3.81 12.02
C GLN A 16 -25.09 -3.00 13.28
N TRP A 17 -24.29 -1.96 13.18
CA TRP A 17 -23.86 -1.19 14.34
C TRP A 17 -24.96 -0.24 14.85
N LEU A 18 -25.85 0.29 13.99
CA LEU A 18 -26.98 1.13 14.41
C LEU A 18 -27.98 0.39 15.34
N LYS A 19 -28.15 -0.93 15.16
CA LYS A 19 -29.05 -1.74 16.01
C LYS A 19 -28.57 -1.88 17.46
N HIS A 20 -27.27 -1.77 17.68
CA HIS A 20 -26.64 -1.96 18.99
C HIS A 20 -26.09 -0.64 19.54
N TYR A 21 -26.50 0.49 18.94
CA TYR A 21 -26.01 1.81 19.30
C TYR A 21 -26.71 2.31 20.55
N ASP A 22 -25.97 2.47 21.63
CA ASP A 22 -26.47 2.90 22.94
C ASP A 22 -25.84 4.21 23.41
N THR A 23 -26.33 4.75 24.53
CA THR A 23 -25.85 6.01 25.10
C THR A 23 -24.37 5.98 25.53
N PRO A 24 -23.82 4.91 26.12
CA PRO A 24 -22.38 4.81 26.38
C PRO A 24 -21.54 4.88 25.12
N THR A 25 -21.92 4.15 24.08
CA THR A 25 -21.24 4.17 22.76
C THR A 25 -21.29 5.56 22.14
N PHE A 26 -22.46 6.25 22.19
CA PHE A 26 -22.56 7.64 21.73
C PHE A 26 -21.59 8.59 22.44
N LYS A 27 -21.48 8.51 23.76
CA LYS A 27 -20.55 9.37 24.53
C LYS A 27 -19.10 9.10 24.15
N SER A 28 -18.76 7.84 23.92
CA SER A 28 -17.41 7.44 23.52
C SER A 28 -17.07 7.95 22.12
N ASP A 29 -17.97 7.75 21.15
CA ASP A 29 -17.80 8.23 19.78
C ASP A 29 -17.78 9.77 19.70
N LEU A 30 -18.59 10.45 20.53
CA LEU A 30 -18.59 11.92 20.61
C LEU A 30 -17.25 12.45 21.15
N LEU A 31 -16.72 11.86 22.21
CA LEU A 31 -15.41 12.24 22.75
C LEU A 31 -14.31 12.02 21.71
N ALA A 32 -14.32 10.87 21.03
CA ALA A 32 -13.37 10.57 19.98
C ALA A 32 -13.47 11.57 18.83
N SER A 33 -14.69 11.98 18.44
CA SER A 33 -14.90 12.96 17.36
C SER A 33 -14.29 14.33 17.68
N PHE A 34 -14.40 14.82 18.92
CA PHE A 34 -13.76 16.07 19.35
C PHE A 34 -12.22 16.02 19.27
N ILE A 35 -11.64 14.86 19.60
CA ILE A 35 -10.18 14.69 19.55
C ILE A 35 -9.72 14.59 18.09
N VAL A 36 -10.45 13.86 17.25
CA VAL A 36 -10.12 13.70 15.83
C VAL A 36 -10.23 15.03 15.10
N ILE A 37 -11.27 15.84 15.33
CA ILE A 37 -11.45 17.12 14.65
C ILE A 37 -10.34 18.11 14.98
N ALA A 38 -9.83 18.08 16.21
CA ALA A 38 -8.71 18.92 16.62
C ALA A 38 -7.46 18.74 15.76
N MET A 39 -7.26 17.52 15.22
CA MET A 39 -6.19 17.21 14.26
C MET A 39 -6.65 17.39 12.81
N LEU A 40 -7.88 17.01 12.50
CA LEU A 40 -8.39 16.94 11.15
C LEU A 40 -8.52 18.32 10.48
N VAL A 41 -8.96 19.34 11.22
CA VAL A 41 -9.14 20.69 10.67
C VAL A 41 -7.83 21.29 10.16
N PRO A 42 -6.75 21.44 10.98
CA PRO A 42 -5.49 21.97 10.47
C PRO A 42 -4.84 21.05 9.42
N GLN A 43 -4.88 19.74 9.62
CA GLN A 43 -4.31 18.79 8.65
C GLN A 43 -5.07 18.77 7.32
N GLY A 44 -6.41 18.83 7.37
CA GLY A 44 -7.24 18.86 6.16
C GLY A 44 -6.92 20.08 5.29
N MET A 45 -6.84 21.27 5.90
CA MET A 45 -6.44 22.49 5.20
C MET A 45 -5.03 22.40 4.64
N ALA A 46 -4.08 21.89 5.42
CA ALA A 46 -2.70 21.70 4.99
C ALA A 46 -2.58 20.73 3.80
N TYR A 47 -3.33 19.64 3.81
CA TYR A 47 -3.33 18.66 2.72
C TYR A 47 -4.05 19.17 1.47
N ALA A 48 -5.07 20.01 1.60
CA ALA A 48 -5.65 20.71 0.45
C ALA A 48 -4.61 21.62 -0.22
N MET A 49 -3.86 22.39 0.56
CA MET A 49 -2.79 23.23 0.03
C MET A 49 -1.66 22.40 -0.60
N LEU A 50 -1.35 21.23 -0.03
CA LEU A 50 -0.40 20.28 -0.60
C LEU A 50 -0.89 19.76 -1.97
N ALA A 51 -2.20 19.59 -2.13
CA ALA A 51 -2.82 19.24 -3.41
C ALA A 51 -2.91 20.43 -4.39
N GLY A 52 -2.45 21.62 -4.02
CA GLY A 52 -2.57 22.84 -4.83
C GLY A 52 -3.96 23.45 -4.83
N LEU A 53 -4.79 23.12 -3.84
CA LEU A 53 -6.19 23.51 -3.72
C LEU A 53 -6.39 24.52 -2.57
N PRO A 54 -7.48 25.31 -2.62
CA PRO A 54 -7.84 26.18 -1.50
C PRO A 54 -8.03 25.40 -0.20
N PRO A 55 -7.65 25.94 0.97
CA PRO A 55 -7.72 25.22 2.26
C PRO A 55 -9.12 24.68 2.60
N ILE A 56 -10.18 25.40 2.20
CA ILE A 56 -11.57 24.99 2.45
C ILE A 56 -11.92 23.64 1.85
N THR A 57 -11.33 23.28 0.71
CA THR A 57 -11.59 21.99 0.03
C THR A 57 -11.17 20.80 0.89
N GLY A 58 -10.17 20.99 1.77
CA GLY A 58 -9.75 20.00 2.75
C GLY A 58 -10.79 19.74 3.84
N LEU A 59 -11.54 20.78 4.25
CA LEU A 59 -12.68 20.61 5.13
C LEU A 59 -13.81 19.89 4.39
N TYR A 60 -14.13 20.29 3.16
CA TYR A 60 -15.14 19.63 2.34
C TYR A 60 -14.85 18.14 2.12
N ALA A 61 -13.60 17.80 1.86
CA ALA A 61 -13.14 16.40 1.71
C ALA A 61 -13.32 15.56 3.00
N SER A 62 -13.58 16.20 4.14
CA SER A 62 -13.78 15.56 5.44
C SER A 62 -15.24 15.56 5.90
N ILE A 63 -16.19 16.02 5.08
CA ILE A 63 -17.62 16.07 5.42
C ILE A 63 -18.36 14.88 4.79
N ILE A 64 -18.79 15.04 3.53
CA ILE A 64 -19.65 14.05 2.86
C ILE A 64 -18.96 12.70 2.67
N PRO A 65 -17.68 12.62 2.25
CA PRO A 65 -17.00 11.34 2.09
C PRO A 65 -16.95 10.49 3.36
N MET A 66 -16.75 11.13 4.52
CA MET A 66 -16.69 10.44 5.82
C MET A 66 -18.06 9.91 6.24
N ILE A 67 -19.15 10.66 5.97
CA ILE A 67 -20.52 10.20 6.23
C ILE A 67 -20.85 9.00 5.34
N ILE A 68 -20.55 9.06 4.06
CA ILE A 68 -20.81 7.96 3.12
C ILE A 68 -20.02 6.71 3.53
N TYR A 69 -18.74 6.88 3.91
CA TYR A 69 -17.94 5.76 4.40
C TYR A 69 -18.53 5.16 5.69
N ALA A 70 -19.03 5.95 6.62
CA ALA A 70 -19.65 5.45 7.85
C ALA A 70 -20.87 4.56 7.58
N ILE A 71 -21.57 4.79 6.45
CA ILE A 71 -22.74 3.99 6.06
C ILE A 71 -22.33 2.67 5.42
N VAL A 72 -21.30 2.66 4.57
CA VAL A 72 -20.94 1.53 3.70
C VAL A 72 -19.65 0.83 4.12
N GLY A 73 -18.77 1.49 4.87
CA GLY A 73 -17.47 0.97 5.30
C GLY A 73 -17.58 -0.16 6.33
N GLY A 74 -16.63 -1.08 6.28
CA GLY A 74 -16.57 -2.24 7.17
C GLY A 74 -15.76 -2.01 8.44
N SER A 75 -14.88 -1.00 8.48
CA SER A 75 -14.04 -0.73 9.65
C SER A 75 -14.73 0.23 10.63
N PRO A 76 -14.83 -0.12 11.92
CA PRO A 76 -15.49 0.73 12.91
C PRO A 76 -14.71 2.01 13.24
N THR A 77 -13.39 2.04 13.06
CA THR A 77 -12.53 3.12 13.54
C THR A 77 -11.77 3.85 12.43
N LEU A 78 -11.81 3.37 11.18
CA LEU A 78 -11.09 3.99 10.07
C LEU A 78 -11.58 5.41 9.82
N SER A 79 -10.67 6.37 9.89
CA SER A 79 -10.95 7.78 9.62
C SER A 79 -10.57 8.13 8.18
N ILE A 80 -11.58 8.36 7.34
CA ILE A 80 -11.44 8.78 5.94
C ILE A 80 -11.28 10.30 5.86
N GLY A 81 -10.56 10.76 4.85
CA GLY A 81 -10.41 12.19 4.54
C GLY A 81 -9.12 12.50 3.78
N PRO A 82 -8.69 13.76 3.72
CA PRO A 82 -7.45 14.16 3.08
C PRO A 82 -6.24 13.48 3.74
N VAL A 83 -5.29 13.01 2.92
CA VAL A 83 -4.03 12.40 3.36
C VAL A 83 -2.89 12.90 2.50
N ALA A 84 -1.71 13.08 3.09
CA ALA A 84 -0.57 13.70 2.44
C ALA A 84 -0.17 13.05 1.11
N ILE A 85 -0.11 11.71 1.05
CA ILE A 85 0.30 10.96 -0.14
C ILE A 85 -0.69 11.21 -1.28
N ILE A 86 -1.98 11.07 -1.02
CA ILE A 86 -3.03 11.29 -2.03
C ILE A 86 -3.09 12.75 -2.47
N SER A 87 -2.88 13.69 -1.54
CA SER A 87 -2.80 15.12 -1.87
C SER A 87 -1.64 15.42 -2.82
N MET A 88 -0.46 14.86 -2.59
CA MET A 88 0.68 15.01 -3.51
C MET A 88 0.44 14.34 -4.86
N MET A 89 -0.17 13.17 -4.88
CA MET A 89 -0.50 12.51 -6.14
C MET A 89 -1.54 13.31 -6.94
N THR A 90 -2.51 13.91 -6.25
CA THR A 90 -3.46 14.85 -6.86
C THR A 90 -2.70 16.03 -7.46
N PHE A 91 -1.79 16.66 -6.70
CA PHE A 91 -0.95 17.72 -7.19
C PHE A 91 -0.10 17.29 -8.41
N ALA A 92 0.61 16.18 -8.31
CA ALA A 92 1.47 15.66 -9.38
C ALA A 92 0.68 15.38 -10.67
N THR A 93 -0.55 14.86 -10.54
CA THR A 93 -1.43 14.58 -11.68
C THR A 93 -1.91 15.85 -12.37
N LEU A 94 -2.22 16.91 -11.61
CA LEU A 94 -2.88 18.11 -12.13
C LEU A 94 -1.92 19.25 -12.50
N ASN A 95 -0.80 19.38 -11.77
CA ASN A 95 0.11 20.52 -11.88
C ASN A 95 0.79 20.64 -13.27
N SER A 96 0.92 19.53 -14.01
CA SER A 96 1.47 19.54 -15.35
C SER A 96 0.48 20.02 -16.43
N MET A 97 -0.82 20.04 -16.10
CA MET A 97 -1.90 20.33 -17.04
C MET A 97 -2.60 21.66 -16.78
N PHE A 98 -2.62 22.11 -15.52
CA PHE A 98 -3.39 23.29 -15.10
C PHE A 98 -2.59 24.20 -14.17
N GLU A 99 -2.91 25.49 -14.20
CA GLU A 99 -2.37 26.47 -13.25
C GLU A 99 -2.96 26.20 -11.85
N VAL A 100 -2.07 26.04 -10.86
CA VAL A 100 -2.42 25.73 -9.47
C VAL A 100 -3.35 26.77 -8.88
N GLY A 101 -4.44 26.34 -8.25
CA GLY A 101 -5.44 27.21 -7.62
C GLY A 101 -6.44 27.84 -8.58
N SER A 102 -6.33 27.61 -9.89
CA SER A 102 -7.32 28.10 -10.86
C SER A 102 -8.67 27.36 -10.70
N PRO A 103 -9.80 27.97 -11.10
CA PRO A 103 -11.10 27.31 -11.08
C PRO A 103 -11.11 25.98 -11.87
N VAL A 104 -10.38 25.93 -12.98
CA VAL A 104 -10.24 24.71 -13.80
C VAL A 104 -9.46 23.63 -13.05
N TYR A 105 -8.42 23.99 -12.31
CA TYR A 105 -7.67 23.08 -11.45
C TYR A 105 -8.57 22.43 -10.39
N ILE A 106 -9.43 23.24 -9.74
CA ILE A 106 -10.37 22.76 -8.72
C ILE A 106 -11.37 21.78 -9.33
N GLN A 107 -11.95 22.12 -10.49
CA GLN A 107 -12.87 21.23 -11.20
C GLN A 107 -12.21 19.94 -11.67
N ALA A 108 -10.94 19.99 -12.10
CA ALA A 108 -10.17 18.81 -12.47
C ALA A 108 -9.88 17.91 -11.25
N ALA A 109 -9.65 18.49 -10.07
CA ALA A 109 -9.50 17.73 -8.83
C ALA A 109 -10.80 17.01 -8.43
N CYS A 110 -11.96 17.66 -8.60
CA CYS A 110 -13.27 17.04 -8.39
C CYS A 110 -13.52 15.89 -9.37
N LEU A 111 -13.19 16.08 -10.66
CA LEU A 111 -13.29 15.02 -11.67
C LEU A 111 -12.35 13.86 -11.34
N LEU A 112 -11.13 14.15 -10.90
CA LEU A 112 -10.16 13.15 -10.48
C LEU A 112 -10.70 12.32 -9.30
N ALA A 113 -11.31 12.96 -8.29
CA ALA A 113 -11.97 12.27 -7.18
C ALA A 113 -13.11 11.36 -7.65
N LEU A 114 -13.96 11.85 -8.56
CA LEU A 114 -15.03 11.06 -9.17
C LEU A 114 -14.47 9.83 -9.89
N MET A 115 -13.42 10.00 -10.70
CA MET A 115 -12.79 8.91 -11.43
C MET A 115 -12.17 7.87 -10.49
N VAL A 116 -11.42 8.31 -9.47
CA VAL A 116 -10.88 7.44 -8.41
C VAL A 116 -12.01 6.64 -7.75
N GLY A 117 -13.10 7.32 -7.45
CA GLY A 117 -14.28 6.69 -6.86
C GLY A 117 -14.93 5.64 -7.75
N VAL A 118 -15.14 5.95 -9.04
CA VAL A 118 -15.71 5.00 -10.01
C VAL A 118 -14.79 3.79 -10.21
N ILE A 119 -13.48 4.00 -10.36
CA ILE A 119 -12.50 2.91 -10.48
C ILE A 119 -12.55 2.00 -9.25
N SER A 120 -12.48 2.57 -8.04
CA SER A 120 -12.52 1.81 -6.78
C SER A 120 -13.84 1.04 -6.64
N LEU A 121 -14.97 1.66 -6.98
CA LEU A 121 -16.28 1.04 -6.94
C LEU A 121 -16.37 -0.16 -7.91
N LEU A 122 -15.93 0.02 -9.15
CA LEU A 122 -15.90 -1.07 -10.14
C LEU A 122 -15.00 -2.21 -9.68
N LEU A 123 -13.79 -1.92 -9.18
CA LEU A 123 -12.90 -2.94 -8.64
C LEU A 123 -13.55 -3.71 -7.49
N GLY A 124 -14.30 -3.04 -6.61
CA GLY A 124 -15.04 -3.67 -5.51
C GLY A 124 -16.19 -4.56 -6.00
N LEU A 125 -17.01 -4.07 -6.94
CA LEU A 125 -18.14 -4.80 -7.52
C LEU A 125 -17.70 -6.04 -8.28
N PHE A 126 -16.62 -5.95 -9.06
CA PHE A 126 -16.04 -7.08 -9.78
C PHE A 126 -15.17 -7.98 -8.91
N ARG A 127 -15.11 -7.72 -7.59
CA ARG A 127 -14.34 -8.51 -6.60
C ARG A 127 -12.84 -8.57 -6.87
N PHE A 128 -12.28 -7.49 -7.38
CA PHE A 128 -10.85 -7.35 -7.62
C PHE A 128 -10.04 -6.97 -6.35
N GLY A 129 -10.60 -7.14 -5.17
CA GLY A 129 -9.88 -6.89 -3.90
C GLY A 129 -8.57 -7.68 -3.74
N PHE A 130 -8.38 -8.75 -4.52
CA PHE A 130 -7.12 -9.51 -4.55
C PHE A 130 -5.97 -8.77 -5.25
N LEU A 131 -6.25 -7.75 -6.09
CA LEU A 131 -5.22 -6.98 -6.81
C LEU A 131 -4.22 -6.29 -5.87
N ILE A 132 -4.62 -6.04 -4.63
CA ILE A 132 -3.71 -5.50 -3.60
C ILE A 132 -2.52 -6.42 -3.37
N GLN A 133 -2.71 -7.74 -3.53
CA GLN A 133 -1.66 -8.74 -3.33
C GLN A 133 -0.60 -8.71 -4.45
N LEU A 134 -0.90 -8.04 -5.57
CA LEU A 134 0.03 -7.89 -6.68
C LEU A 134 1.11 -6.84 -6.41
N ILE A 135 0.87 -5.92 -5.47
CA ILE A 135 1.86 -4.92 -5.08
C ILE A 135 2.62 -5.46 -3.87
N SER A 136 3.92 -5.68 -4.04
CA SER A 136 4.71 -6.22 -2.95
C SER A 136 4.85 -5.22 -1.80
N HIS A 137 4.77 -5.70 -0.56
CA HIS A 137 4.92 -4.88 0.63
C HIS A 137 6.23 -4.05 0.66
N PRO A 138 7.41 -4.58 0.24
CA PRO A 138 8.63 -3.81 0.09
C PRO A 138 8.49 -2.58 -0.82
N VAL A 139 7.83 -2.70 -1.97
CA VAL A 139 7.61 -1.58 -2.90
C VAL A 139 6.73 -0.51 -2.26
N ILE A 140 5.64 -0.91 -1.58
CA ILE A 140 4.76 0.03 -0.87
C ILE A 140 5.53 0.80 0.21
N GLN A 141 6.32 0.10 1.03
CA GLN A 141 7.12 0.75 2.07
C GLN A 141 8.14 1.73 1.48
N SER A 142 8.85 1.32 0.44
CA SER A 142 9.80 2.18 -0.27
C SER A 142 9.13 3.42 -0.84
N PHE A 143 7.97 3.25 -1.47
CA PHE A 143 7.16 4.34 -2.00
C PHE A 143 6.73 5.33 -0.90
N ILE A 144 6.26 4.83 0.24
CA ILE A 144 5.85 5.67 1.39
C ILE A 144 7.05 6.48 1.91
N ILE A 145 8.21 5.85 2.08
CA ILE A 145 9.41 6.52 2.59
C ILE A 145 9.90 7.59 1.61
N ALA A 146 9.99 7.26 0.32
CA ALA A 146 10.44 8.18 -0.72
C ALA A 146 9.47 9.37 -0.89
N SER A 147 8.16 9.10 -0.90
CA SER A 147 7.12 10.14 -0.98
C SER A 147 7.13 11.02 0.26
N ALA A 148 7.27 10.43 1.45
CA ALA A 148 7.38 11.20 2.70
C ALA A 148 8.58 12.15 2.67
N LEU A 149 9.73 11.71 2.15
CA LEU A 149 10.90 12.55 1.99
C LEU A 149 10.63 13.72 1.03
N LEU A 150 10.07 13.47 -0.15
CA LEU A 150 9.74 14.52 -1.12
C LEU A 150 8.69 15.51 -0.56
N ILE A 151 7.70 15.01 0.17
CA ILE A 151 6.70 15.86 0.82
C ILE A 151 7.37 16.78 1.85
N ALA A 152 8.23 16.22 2.71
CA ALA A 152 8.93 17.01 3.72
C ALA A 152 9.80 18.10 3.07
N LEU A 153 10.53 17.77 2.00
CA LEU A 153 11.31 18.73 1.22
C LEU A 153 10.42 19.81 0.58
N GLY A 154 9.28 19.41 0.01
CA GLY A 154 8.30 20.34 -0.58
C GLY A 154 7.70 21.33 0.42
N GLN A 155 7.60 20.96 1.70
CA GLN A 155 7.12 21.86 2.75
C GLN A 155 8.15 22.91 3.16
N LEU A 156 9.45 22.68 2.89
CA LEU A 156 10.49 23.66 3.22
C LEU A 156 10.25 24.99 2.53
N LYS A 157 9.60 25.03 1.36
CA LYS A 157 9.25 26.29 0.69
C LYS A 157 8.46 27.26 1.57
N PHE A 158 7.61 26.75 2.46
CA PHE A 158 6.81 27.57 3.39
C PHE A 158 7.57 27.90 4.69
N ILE A 159 8.57 27.06 5.05
CA ILE A 159 9.43 27.33 6.23
C ILE A 159 10.45 28.41 5.92
N VAL A 160 11.07 28.38 4.72
CA VAL A 160 12.09 29.37 4.32
C VAL A 160 11.52 30.53 3.50
N ASP A 161 10.23 30.46 3.15
CA ASP A 161 9.51 31.40 2.27
C ASP A 161 10.15 31.61 0.89
N LEU A 162 10.55 30.50 0.26
CA LEU A 162 11.21 30.49 -1.05
C LEU A 162 10.34 29.75 -2.10
N PRO A 163 10.42 30.13 -3.39
CA PRO A 163 9.72 29.45 -4.48
C PRO A 163 10.40 28.14 -4.86
N LEU A 164 10.58 27.22 -3.90
CA LEU A 164 11.26 25.94 -4.12
C LEU A 164 10.36 24.98 -4.90
N LYS A 165 10.96 24.31 -5.89
CA LYS A 165 10.35 23.18 -6.60
C LYS A 165 10.83 21.88 -5.96
N ALA A 166 9.92 20.95 -5.69
CA ALA A 166 10.23 19.68 -5.02
C ALA A 166 9.48 18.52 -5.68
N ASN A 167 9.39 18.51 -7.01
CA ASN A 167 8.85 17.37 -7.76
C ASN A 167 9.80 16.15 -7.66
N ASN A 168 11.09 16.44 -7.58
CA ASN A 168 12.16 15.46 -7.35
C ASN A 168 13.35 16.14 -6.63
N ILE A 169 14.28 15.33 -6.10
CA ILE A 169 15.46 15.86 -5.39
C ILE A 169 16.37 16.70 -6.29
N PRO A 170 16.69 16.30 -7.53
CA PRO A 170 17.49 17.14 -8.42
C PRO A 170 16.95 18.56 -8.60
N GLU A 171 15.65 18.70 -8.91
CA GLU A 171 15.01 20.02 -9.03
C GLU A 171 15.03 20.80 -7.72
N PHE A 172 14.79 20.11 -6.60
CA PHE A 172 14.84 20.73 -5.28
C PHE A 172 16.22 21.33 -4.99
N VAL A 173 17.29 20.56 -5.20
CA VAL A 173 18.67 21.02 -4.96
C VAL A 173 19.01 22.23 -5.83
N VAL A 174 18.65 22.20 -7.11
CA VAL A 174 18.88 23.32 -8.03
C VAL A 174 18.08 24.55 -7.56
N SER A 175 16.82 24.40 -7.18
CA SER A 175 15.99 25.52 -6.73
C SER A 175 16.48 26.11 -5.40
N VAL A 176 16.94 25.29 -4.46
CA VAL A 176 17.57 25.78 -3.22
C VAL A 176 18.80 26.61 -3.53
N TRP A 177 19.69 26.09 -4.40
CA TRP A 177 20.91 26.82 -4.79
C TRP A 177 20.61 28.18 -5.42
N GLN A 178 19.56 28.27 -6.25
CA GLN A 178 19.17 29.51 -6.92
C GLN A 178 18.56 30.55 -5.97
N TYR A 179 17.79 30.14 -4.97
CA TYR A 179 16.95 31.06 -4.19
C TYR A 179 17.35 31.20 -2.72
N ILE A 180 18.37 30.48 -2.22
CA ILE A 180 18.73 30.45 -0.79
C ILE A 180 19.03 31.85 -0.19
N SER A 181 19.58 32.76 -1.02
CA SER A 181 19.87 34.14 -0.61
C SER A 181 18.63 34.99 -0.33
N LEU A 182 17.45 34.57 -0.81
CA LEU A 182 16.17 35.26 -0.63
C LEU A 182 15.41 34.79 0.61
N THR A 183 16.02 33.94 1.45
CA THR A 183 15.37 33.34 2.62
C THR A 183 14.87 34.41 3.60
N HIS A 184 13.58 34.36 3.95
CA HIS A 184 13.01 35.24 4.95
C HIS A 184 13.29 34.72 6.36
N ILE A 185 14.25 35.35 7.07
CA ILE A 185 14.75 34.87 8.37
C ILE A 185 13.62 34.77 9.42
N GLY A 186 12.68 35.73 9.42
CA GLY A 186 11.55 35.72 10.35
C GLY A 186 10.67 34.49 10.21
N THR A 187 10.30 34.13 8.96
CA THR A 187 9.49 32.92 8.67
C THR A 187 10.26 31.65 9.01
N LEU A 188 11.58 31.62 8.69
CA LEU A 188 12.46 30.49 9.03
C LEU A 188 12.49 30.23 10.53
N LEU A 189 12.76 31.25 11.34
CA LEU A 189 12.79 31.12 12.81
C LEU A 189 11.44 30.66 13.36
N PHE A 190 10.35 31.25 12.85
CA PHE A 190 9.00 30.89 13.28
C PHE A 190 8.67 29.41 12.96
N GLY A 191 9.01 28.96 11.76
CA GLY A 191 8.81 27.58 11.34
C GLY A 191 9.70 26.58 12.10
N LEU A 192 10.96 26.92 12.34
CA LEU A 192 11.88 26.09 13.15
C LEU A 192 11.41 25.97 14.61
N CYS A 193 11.00 27.08 15.23
CA CYS A 193 10.43 27.05 16.58
C CYS A 193 9.19 26.14 16.64
N ALA A 194 8.33 26.17 15.61
CA ALA A 194 7.17 25.30 15.52
C ALA A 194 7.56 23.82 15.42
N ILE A 195 8.54 23.47 14.59
CA ILE A 195 9.04 22.09 14.45
C ILE A 195 9.62 21.61 15.79
N VAL A 196 10.47 22.41 16.42
CA VAL A 196 11.08 22.09 17.72
C VAL A 196 9.99 21.88 18.78
N PHE A 197 9.00 22.78 18.84
CA PHE A 197 7.88 22.65 19.75
C PHE A 197 7.09 21.37 19.53
N LEU A 198 6.75 21.02 18.28
CA LEU A 198 6.00 19.80 17.95
C LEU A 198 6.77 18.50 18.28
N ILE A 199 8.10 18.53 18.23
CA ILE A 199 8.94 17.37 18.57
C ILE A 199 9.12 17.22 20.08
N TYR A 200 9.36 18.31 20.80
CA TYR A 200 9.74 18.25 22.21
C TYR A 200 8.57 18.40 23.18
N ALA A 201 7.51 19.14 22.85
CA ALA A 201 6.37 19.32 23.75
C ALA A 201 5.66 18.00 24.11
N PRO A 202 5.44 17.04 23.20
CA PRO A 202 4.90 15.72 23.56
C PRO A 202 5.82 14.94 24.51
N LYS A 203 7.15 15.08 24.35
CA LYS A 203 8.14 14.39 25.20
C LYS A 203 8.15 14.99 26.61
N LEU A 204 8.05 16.31 26.72
CA LEU A 204 8.00 17.02 27.99
C LEU A 204 6.72 16.69 28.78
N LEU A 205 5.57 16.63 28.11
CA LEU A 205 4.30 16.24 28.74
C LEU A 205 4.30 14.78 29.26
N ASN A 206 5.08 13.91 28.64
CA ASN A 206 5.21 12.50 29.07
C ASN A 206 6.18 12.27 30.23
N THR A 207 6.79 13.33 30.78
CA THR A 207 7.65 13.20 31.95
C THR A 207 6.83 12.93 33.22
N ASN A 208 7.41 12.15 34.15
CA ASN A 208 6.73 11.73 35.39
C ASN A 208 6.25 12.90 36.28
N ALA A 209 6.86 14.07 36.14
CA ALA A 209 6.49 15.27 36.90
C ALA A 209 5.11 15.83 36.51
N LEU A 210 4.69 15.70 35.24
CA LEU A 210 3.42 16.23 34.73
C LEU A 210 2.30 15.18 34.72
N LYS A 211 2.64 13.88 34.73
CA LYS A 211 1.66 12.79 34.84
C LYS A 211 0.81 12.86 36.11
N GLY A 212 1.38 13.35 37.20
CA GLY A 212 0.66 13.52 38.46
C GLY A 212 -0.37 14.63 38.46
N TRP A 213 -0.26 15.62 37.55
CA TRP A 213 -1.12 16.83 37.55
C TRP A 213 -2.29 16.71 36.57
N PHE A 214 -2.13 16.02 35.43
CA PHE A 214 -3.10 16.01 34.32
C PHE A 214 -3.78 14.66 34.05
N GLY A 215 -3.56 13.64 34.89
CA GLY A 215 -4.21 12.32 34.83
C GLY A 215 -3.99 11.53 33.53
N SER A 216 -4.27 12.05 32.36
CA SER A 216 -4.07 11.41 31.05
C SER A 216 -3.23 12.28 30.12
N THR A 217 -1.91 12.19 30.25
CA THR A 217 -0.94 12.95 29.43
C THR A 217 -0.95 12.54 27.95
N VAL A 218 -1.45 11.34 27.63
CA VAL A 218 -1.53 10.83 26.26
C VAL A 218 -2.53 11.64 25.43
N LEU A 219 -3.71 11.93 25.96
CA LEU A 219 -4.71 12.78 25.27
C LEU A 219 -4.17 14.20 25.06
N LEU A 220 -3.55 14.77 26.09
CA LEU A 220 -3.00 16.13 26.03
C LEU A 220 -1.85 16.24 25.01
N SER A 221 -1.00 15.21 24.90
CA SER A 221 0.08 15.20 23.90
C SER A 221 -0.44 15.18 22.45
N ARG A 222 -1.63 14.66 22.21
CA ARG A 222 -2.26 14.62 20.89
C ARG A 222 -2.92 15.94 20.48
N THR A 223 -3.27 16.80 21.44
CA THR A 223 -3.82 18.13 21.18
C THR A 223 -2.76 19.21 20.96
N ILE A 224 -1.46 18.90 21.12
CA ILE A 224 -0.35 19.83 20.90
C ILE A 224 -0.39 20.53 19.54
N PRO A 225 -0.65 19.85 18.40
CA PRO A 225 -0.74 20.53 17.10
C PRO A 225 -1.86 21.58 17.06
N LEU A 226 -3.02 21.31 17.70
CA LEU A 226 -4.10 22.27 17.80
C LEU A 226 -3.70 23.48 18.66
N PHE A 227 -3.06 23.21 19.81
CA PHE A 227 -2.56 24.30 20.68
C PHE A 227 -1.57 25.20 19.94
N LEU A 228 -0.65 24.61 19.16
CA LEU A 228 0.30 25.37 18.34
C LEU A 228 -0.42 26.23 17.30
N VAL A 229 -1.44 25.70 16.63
CA VAL A 229 -2.26 26.44 15.67
C VAL A 229 -2.94 27.63 16.34
N VAL A 230 -3.64 27.40 17.44
CA VAL A 230 -4.34 28.48 18.17
C VAL A 230 -3.35 29.53 18.69
N ALA A 231 -2.24 29.10 19.29
CA ALA A 231 -1.21 30.01 19.80
C ALA A 231 -0.56 30.82 18.66
N SER A 232 -0.29 30.19 17.51
CA SER A 232 0.29 30.88 16.35
C SER A 232 -0.66 31.93 15.74
N ILE A 233 -1.95 31.64 15.67
CA ILE A 233 -2.97 32.59 15.22
C ILE A 233 -3.02 33.80 16.18
N ALA A 234 -3.04 33.53 17.48
CA ALA A 234 -3.02 34.60 18.49
C ALA A 234 -1.76 35.47 18.39
N LEU A 235 -0.57 34.84 18.22
CA LEU A 235 0.68 35.57 18.04
C LEU A 235 0.66 36.45 16.79
N VAL A 236 0.19 35.95 15.66
CA VAL A 236 0.09 36.73 14.42
C VAL A 236 -0.87 37.87 14.56
N TYR A 237 -2.05 37.64 15.15
CA TYR A 237 -3.08 38.65 15.36
C TYR A 237 -2.61 39.78 16.29
N PHE A 238 -2.09 39.44 17.49
CA PHE A 238 -1.68 40.45 18.49
C PHE A 238 -0.42 41.21 18.09
N PHE A 239 0.56 40.57 17.49
CA PHE A 239 1.83 41.18 17.08
C PHE A 239 1.85 41.66 15.64
N GLN A 240 0.74 41.51 14.90
CA GLN A 240 0.60 41.90 13.49
C GLN A 240 1.76 41.40 12.62
N LEU A 241 2.19 40.12 12.82
CA LEU A 241 3.37 39.54 12.19
C LEU A 241 3.27 39.48 10.66
N GLN A 242 2.09 39.66 10.09
CA GLN A 242 1.88 39.80 8.64
C GLN A 242 2.63 41.02 8.09
N THR A 243 2.69 42.12 8.85
CA THR A 243 3.43 43.35 8.47
C THR A 243 4.95 43.11 8.43
N LEU A 244 5.42 42.10 9.15
CA LEU A 244 6.81 41.64 9.14
C LEU A 244 7.10 40.60 8.04
N GLY A 245 6.14 40.35 7.14
CA GLY A 245 6.31 39.44 5.99
C GLY A 245 5.95 37.99 6.24
N ILE A 246 5.38 37.61 7.39
CA ILE A 246 4.92 36.25 7.64
C ILE A 246 3.64 35.99 6.83
N LYS A 247 3.69 35.05 5.88
CA LYS A 247 2.54 34.65 5.06
C LYS A 247 1.57 33.80 5.85
N THR A 248 0.28 34.14 5.73
CA THR A 248 -0.84 33.41 6.35
C THR A 248 -1.70 32.75 5.30
N VAL A 249 -2.64 31.91 5.74
CA VAL A 249 -3.60 31.21 4.86
C VAL A 249 -4.49 32.21 4.11
N GLY A 250 -4.78 33.36 4.73
CA GLY A 250 -5.64 34.38 4.17
C GLY A 250 -7.14 34.07 4.35
N ILE A 251 -7.98 34.78 3.63
CA ILE A 251 -9.44 34.68 3.75
C ILE A 251 -9.90 33.31 3.26
N ILE A 252 -10.52 32.54 4.17
CA ILE A 252 -11.16 31.26 3.84
C ILE A 252 -12.67 31.51 3.74
N PRO A 253 -13.29 31.30 2.57
CA PRO A 253 -14.73 31.45 2.44
C PRO A 253 -15.46 30.52 3.42
N SER A 254 -16.50 31.05 4.09
CA SER A 254 -17.38 30.24 4.92
C SER A 254 -18.48 29.61 4.06
N GLY A 255 -18.89 28.39 4.39
CA GLY A 255 -20.00 27.75 3.70
C GLY A 255 -19.99 26.24 3.74
N MET A 256 -21.10 25.66 3.29
CA MET A 256 -21.21 24.22 3.03
C MET A 256 -20.50 23.85 1.72
N PRO A 257 -20.05 22.62 1.56
CA PRO A 257 -19.53 22.16 0.27
C PRO A 257 -20.61 22.34 -0.80
N PRO A 258 -20.34 23.09 -1.88
CA PRO A 258 -21.26 23.17 -3.00
C PRO A 258 -21.39 21.78 -3.63
N LEU A 259 -22.61 21.40 -3.95
CA LEU A 259 -22.92 20.13 -4.60
C LEU A 259 -23.04 20.39 -6.10
N ASP A 260 -21.93 20.27 -6.80
CA ASP A 260 -21.86 20.51 -8.23
C ASP A 260 -21.36 19.28 -8.98
N MET A 261 -21.80 19.14 -10.22
CA MET A 261 -21.27 18.11 -11.10
C MET A 261 -19.90 18.56 -11.64
N PRO A 262 -18.83 17.77 -11.49
CA PRO A 262 -17.52 18.11 -12.05
C PRO A 262 -17.62 18.32 -13.57
N TYR A 263 -16.84 19.28 -14.09
CA TYR A 263 -16.77 19.53 -15.52
C TYR A 263 -16.31 18.26 -16.25
N TRP A 264 -17.21 17.71 -17.09
CA TRP A 264 -16.99 16.47 -17.80
C TRP A 264 -16.47 16.72 -19.20
N ASN A 265 -15.27 16.24 -19.49
CA ASN A 265 -14.67 16.25 -20.83
C ASN A 265 -13.92 14.93 -21.06
N TRP A 266 -14.27 14.21 -22.12
CA TRP A 266 -13.65 12.92 -22.43
C TRP A 266 -12.14 12.99 -22.65
N THR A 267 -11.63 14.06 -23.26
CA THR A 267 -10.19 14.26 -23.43
C THR A 267 -9.49 14.37 -22.08
N LEU A 268 -10.09 15.13 -21.15
CA LEU A 268 -9.59 15.30 -19.80
C LEU A 268 -9.67 13.98 -19.01
N VAL A 269 -10.77 13.23 -19.13
CA VAL A 269 -10.91 11.91 -18.51
C VAL A 269 -9.79 10.97 -18.95
N LEU A 270 -9.48 10.90 -20.25
CA LEU A 270 -8.39 10.04 -20.76
C LEU A 270 -7.02 10.49 -20.25
N GLN A 271 -6.77 11.78 -20.13
CA GLN A 271 -5.52 12.32 -19.60
C GLN A 271 -5.36 12.05 -18.11
N LEU A 272 -6.44 12.13 -17.34
CA LEU A 272 -6.43 11.89 -15.89
C LEU A 272 -6.46 10.39 -15.52
N LEU A 273 -6.83 9.52 -16.45
CA LEU A 273 -7.06 8.09 -16.18
C LEU A 273 -5.85 7.37 -15.54
N PRO A 274 -4.59 7.56 -16.00
CA PRO A 274 -3.44 6.95 -15.34
C PRO A 274 -3.29 7.39 -13.88
N GLY A 275 -3.37 8.71 -13.63
CA GLY A 275 -3.29 9.27 -12.28
C GLY A 275 -4.44 8.79 -11.38
N ALA A 276 -5.68 8.78 -11.90
CA ALA A 276 -6.86 8.30 -11.18
C ALA A 276 -6.72 6.81 -10.78
N THR A 277 -6.23 5.98 -11.71
CA THR A 277 -6.01 4.55 -11.45
C THR A 277 -4.96 4.34 -10.34
N MET A 278 -3.87 5.08 -10.41
CA MET A 278 -2.81 5.00 -9.39
C MET A 278 -3.29 5.46 -8.02
N ILE A 279 -4.01 6.59 -7.96
CA ILE A 279 -4.59 7.10 -6.72
C ILE A 279 -5.58 6.07 -6.15
N ALA A 280 -6.44 5.47 -6.98
CA ALA A 280 -7.39 4.45 -6.56
C ALA A 280 -6.67 3.23 -5.93
N MET A 281 -5.62 2.73 -6.58
CA MET A 281 -4.84 1.59 -6.07
C MET A 281 -4.15 1.91 -4.75
N ILE A 282 -3.48 3.06 -4.65
CA ILE A 282 -2.77 3.45 -3.43
C ILE A 282 -3.74 3.73 -2.29
N SER A 283 -4.82 4.45 -2.56
CA SER A 283 -5.88 4.71 -1.58
C SER A 283 -6.45 3.41 -1.00
N PHE A 284 -6.66 2.40 -1.86
CA PHE A 284 -7.12 1.10 -1.44
C PHE A 284 -6.09 0.36 -0.58
N VAL A 285 -4.82 0.30 -1.05
CA VAL A 285 -3.72 -0.34 -0.31
C VAL A 285 -3.57 0.28 1.07
N GLU A 286 -3.52 1.61 1.15
CA GLU A 286 -3.35 2.36 2.40
C GLU A 286 -4.52 2.11 3.35
N SER A 287 -5.75 2.34 2.89
CA SER A 287 -6.96 2.15 3.71
C SER A 287 -7.13 0.72 4.18
N LEU A 288 -6.94 -0.27 3.29
CA LEU A 288 -7.10 -1.67 3.65
C LEU A 288 -6.04 -2.13 4.65
N SER A 289 -4.78 -1.71 4.48
CA SER A 289 -3.70 -2.03 5.42
C SER A 289 -3.99 -1.49 6.81
N ILE A 290 -4.49 -0.25 6.92
CA ILE A 290 -4.87 0.37 8.18
C ILE A 290 -6.08 -0.36 8.79
N ALA A 291 -7.10 -0.63 7.98
CA ALA A 291 -8.31 -1.31 8.43
C ALA A 291 -8.03 -2.75 8.87
N GLN A 292 -7.14 -3.47 8.18
CA GLN A 292 -6.70 -4.81 8.59
C GLN A 292 -5.91 -4.79 9.90
N ALA A 293 -5.00 -3.83 10.09
CA ALA A 293 -4.25 -3.71 11.33
C ALA A 293 -5.17 -3.49 12.53
N THR A 294 -6.19 -2.64 12.39
CA THR A 294 -7.21 -2.42 13.45
C THR A 294 -8.15 -3.62 13.61
N ALA A 295 -8.52 -4.29 12.52
CA ALA A 295 -9.34 -5.49 12.57
C ALA A 295 -8.66 -6.65 13.30
N LEU A 296 -7.34 -6.84 13.09
CA LEU A 296 -6.55 -7.83 13.82
C LEU A 296 -6.52 -7.56 15.33
N GLN A 297 -6.35 -6.30 15.73
CA GLN A 297 -6.42 -5.93 17.16
C GLN A 297 -7.79 -6.24 17.76
N ASN A 298 -8.87 -6.04 17.00
CA ASN A 298 -10.25 -6.28 17.44
C ASN A 298 -10.74 -7.70 17.13
N ARG A 299 -9.89 -8.62 16.64
CA ARG A 299 -10.22 -10.00 16.23
C ARG A 299 -11.43 -10.07 15.28
N SER A 300 -11.58 -9.07 14.40
CA SER A 300 -12.65 -9.00 13.41
C SER A 300 -12.13 -9.32 12.00
N GLN A 301 -13.02 -9.80 11.12
CA GLN A 301 -12.68 -10.03 9.72
C GLN A 301 -13.15 -8.84 8.88
N LEU A 302 -12.27 -8.37 8.00
CA LEU A 302 -12.54 -7.28 7.07
C LEU A 302 -12.74 -7.83 5.66
N ASN A 303 -13.76 -7.35 4.97
CA ASN A 303 -14.01 -7.69 3.57
C ASN A 303 -13.39 -6.63 2.65
N SER A 304 -12.29 -6.99 1.98
CA SER A 304 -11.54 -6.08 1.10
C SER A 304 -12.39 -5.52 -0.06
N ASN A 305 -13.35 -6.28 -0.59
CA ASN A 305 -14.23 -5.79 -1.65
C ASN A 305 -15.23 -4.75 -1.11
N GLN A 306 -15.72 -4.93 0.11
CA GLN A 306 -16.59 -3.97 0.78
C GLN A 306 -15.85 -2.65 1.05
N GLU A 307 -14.57 -2.71 1.44
CA GLU A 307 -13.74 -1.52 1.62
C GLU A 307 -13.52 -0.77 0.30
N LEU A 308 -13.31 -1.48 -0.82
CA LEU A 308 -13.24 -0.86 -2.16
C LEU A 308 -14.52 -0.14 -2.53
N ILE A 309 -15.68 -0.76 -2.28
CA ILE A 309 -17.00 -0.15 -2.53
C ILE A 309 -17.17 1.10 -1.67
N ALA A 310 -16.82 1.03 -0.39
CA ALA A 310 -16.94 2.15 0.54
C ALA A 310 -16.04 3.33 0.16
N LEU A 311 -14.76 3.06 -0.16
CA LEU A 311 -13.82 4.05 -0.67
C LEU A 311 -14.27 4.63 -2.01
N GLY A 312 -14.82 3.78 -2.88
CA GLY A 312 -15.37 4.19 -4.16
C GLY A 312 -16.49 5.21 -3.99
N LEU A 313 -17.49 4.90 -3.17
CA LEU A 313 -18.62 5.79 -2.89
C LEU A 313 -18.19 7.06 -2.15
N ALA A 314 -17.23 6.97 -1.22
CA ALA A 314 -16.66 8.13 -0.54
C ALA A 314 -15.97 9.09 -1.55
N ASN A 315 -15.17 8.56 -2.48
CA ASN A 315 -14.50 9.37 -3.50
C ASN A 315 -15.47 9.93 -4.56
N ILE A 316 -16.50 9.17 -4.94
CA ILE A 316 -17.59 9.70 -5.78
C ILE A 316 -18.23 10.91 -5.10
N SER A 317 -18.57 10.77 -3.81
CA SER A 317 -19.17 11.88 -3.06
C SER A 317 -18.22 13.08 -2.90
N ALA A 318 -16.90 12.84 -2.79
CA ALA A 318 -15.89 13.89 -2.79
C ALA A 318 -15.93 14.70 -4.10
N GLY A 319 -16.00 14.00 -5.24
CA GLY A 319 -16.09 14.63 -6.56
C GLY A 319 -17.30 15.54 -6.70
N PHE A 320 -18.45 15.18 -6.14
CA PHE A 320 -19.67 15.99 -6.16
C PHE A 320 -19.72 17.08 -5.08
N SER A 321 -18.86 17.03 -4.07
CA SER A 321 -18.84 17.97 -2.94
C SER A 321 -17.66 18.94 -2.97
N SER A 322 -17.20 19.30 -4.17
CA SER A 322 -16.09 20.24 -4.39
C SER A 322 -14.84 19.88 -3.59
N ALA A 323 -14.61 18.59 -3.45
CA ALA A 323 -13.45 18.03 -2.75
C ALA A 323 -12.51 17.32 -3.75
N PHE A 324 -11.42 16.78 -3.24
CA PHE A 324 -10.43 16.02 -3.99
C PHE A 324 -10.33 14.59 -3.45
N PRO A 325 -9.56 13.69 -4.09
CA PRO A 325 -9.48 12.29 -3.68
C PRO A 325 -9.12 12.11 -2.21
N VAL A 326 -9.83 11.19 -1.54
CA VAL A 326 -9.69 10.89 -0.10
C VAL A 326 -9.37 9.42 0.13
N THR A 327 -8.74 9.15 1.29
CA THR A 327 -8.41 7.78 1.72
C THR A 327 -8.41 7.68 3.26
N GLY A 328 -8.18 6.46 3.77
CA GLY A 328 -7.98 6.23 5.20
C GLY A 328 -6.68 6.86 5.70
N SER A 329 -6.69 7.43 6.90
CA SER A 329 -5.52 8.01 7.54
C SER A 329 -5.07 7.17 8.74
N LEU A 330 -3.83 6.67 8.71
CA LEU A 330 -3.27 5.90 9.82
C LEU A 330 -3.25 6.70 11.12
N SER A 331 -2.73 7.92 11.09
CA SER A 331 -2.59 8.77 12.29
C SER A 331 -3.94 9.09 12.93
N ARG A 332 -4.94 9.44 12.11
CA ARG A 332 -6.30 9.74 12.62
C ARG A 332 -7.02 8.49 13.08
N THR A 333 -6.85 7.35 12.39
CA THR A 333 -7.47 6.08 12.78
C THR A 333 -6.95 5.59 14.12
N VAL A 334 -5.63 5.66 14.36
CA VAL A 334 -5.04 5.32 15.66
C VAL A 334 -5.55 6.25 16.75
N VAL A 335 -5.61 7.56 16.48
CA VAL A 335 -6.15 8.53 17.45
C VAL A 335 -7.62 8.28 17.75
N ASN A 336 -8.43 7.99 16.73
CA ASN A 336 -9.85 7.65 16.85
C ASN A 336 -10.06 6.40 17.72
N ALA A 337 -9.30 5.34 17.44
CA ALA A 337 -9.35 4.10 18.21
C ALA A 337 -8.90 4.31 19.67
N ASP A 338 -7.77 4.99 19.88
CA ASP A 338 -7.23 5.27 21.23
C ASP A 338 -8.08 6.26 22.04
N ALA A 339 -8.86 7.11 21.35
CA ALA A 339 -9.84 7.99 22.00
C ALA A 339 -11.11 7.24 22.40
N GLY A 340 -11.23 5.97 22.04
CA GLY A 340 -12.31 5.07 22.43
C GLY A 340 -13.46 5.00 21.43
N ALA A 341 -13.27 5.42 20.17
CA ALA A 341 -14.29 5.24 19.14
C ALA A 341 -14.65 3.77 18.97
N GLN A 342 -15.94 3.48 19.03
CA GLN A 342 -16.47 2.13 18.95
C GLN A 342 -17.16 1.84 17.62
N THR A 343 -17.67 2.89 16.96
CA THR A 343 -18.42 2.76 15.72
C THR A 343 -18.02 3.84 14.69
N PRO A 344 -18.39 3.66 13.41
CA PRO A 344 -18.18 4.69 12.38
C PRO A 344 -18.97 5.99 12.65
N MET A 345 -19.89 6.02 13.63
CA MET A 345 -20.60 7.23 14.06
C MET A 345 -19.64 8.31 14.53
N ALA A 346 -18.48 7.96 15.10
CA ALA A 346 -17.43 8.92 15.43
C ALA A 346 -17.01 9.76 14.19
N GLY A 347 -16.95 9.16 13.01
CA GLY A 347 -16.72 9.85 11.73
C GLY A 347 -17.88 10.78 11.35
N VAL A 348 -19.13 10.34 11.51
CA VAL A 348 -20.31 11.19 11.25
C VAL A 348 -20.33 12.39 12.19
N LEU A 349 -20.09 12.19 13.49
CA LEU A 349 -20.01 13.28 14.46
C LEU A 349 -18.87 14.24 14.15
N SER A 350 -17.71 13.71 13.74
CA SER A 350 -16.59 14.56 13.26
C SER A 350 -17.00 15.40 12.05
N SER A 351 -17.71 14.82 11.08
CA SER A 351 -18.20 15.56 9.91
C SER A 351 -19.18 16.67 10.30
N LEU A 352 -20.10 16.42 11.22
CA LEU A 352 -21.04 17.44 11.72
C LEU A 352 -20.29 18.59 12.43
N LEU A 353 -19.28 18.28 13.21
CA LEU A 353 -18.45 19.30 13.85
C LEU A 353 -17.64 20.10 12.81
N ILE A 354 -17.13 19.48 11.74
CA ILE A 354 -16.45 20.18 10.64
C ILE A 354 -17.42 21.11 9.91
N ILE A 355 -18.69 20.73 9.73
CA ILE A 355 -19.71 21.61 9.17
C ILE A 355 -19.84 22.89 10.03
N VAL A 356 -19.90 22.75 11.35
CA VAL A 356 -19.93 23.90 12.25
C VAL A 356 -18.68 24.77 12.09
N VAL A 357 -17.50 24.16 11.98
CA VAL A 357 -16.25 24.90 11.75
C VAL A 357 -16.27 25.62 10.40
N SER A 358 -16.72 24.97 9.33
CA SER A 358 -16.76 25.55 7.98
C SER A 358 -17.78 26.68 7.83
N LEU A 359 -18.84 26.67 8.63
CA LEU A 359 -19.86 27.72 8.61
C LEU A 359 -19.49 28.95 9.46
N TYR A 360 -18.92 28.74 10.64
CA TYR A 360 -18.79 29.78 11.64
C TYR A 360 -17.35 30.15 12.04
N PHE A 361 -16.37 29.24 11.83
CA PHE A 361 -15.03 29.39 12.37
C PHE A 361 -13.93 29.52 11.31
N THR A 362 -14.25 29.59 10.02
CA THR A 362 -13.24 29.73 8.94
C THR A 362 -12.46 31.03 9.08
N GLY A 363 -13.12 32.13 9.48
CA GLY A 363 -12.45 33.42 9.73
C GLY A 363 -11.38 33.38 10.81
N PHE A 364 -11.48 32.45 11.76
CA PHE A 364 -10.45 32.25 12.78
C PHE A 364 -9.10 31.78 12.21
N PHE A 365 -9.13 31.06 11.12
CA PHE A 365 -7.93 30.50 10.49
C PHE A 365 -7.27 31.42 9.46
N GLN A 366 -7.82 32.62 9.20
CA GLN A 366 -7.24 33.55 8.21
C GLN A 366 -5.82 33.97 8.58
N ASP A 367 -5.54 34.13 9.88
CA ASP A 367 -4.25 34.53 10.42
C ASP A 367 -3.31 33.35 10.71
N LEU A 368 -3.67 32.14 10.30
CA LEU A 368 -2.86 30.95 10.47
C LEU A 368 -1.62 31.01 9.56
N PRO A 369 -0.38 31.01 10.12
CA PRO A 369 0.82 31.04 9.30
C PRO A 369 1.01 29.77 8.48
N LEU A 370 1.39 29.92 7.20
CA LEU A 370 1.70 28.78 6.31
C LEU A 370 2.87 27.95 6.84
N ALA A 371 3.84 28.57 7.49
CA ALA A 371 4.97 27.89 8.13
C ALA A 371 4.53 26.91 9.22
N ILE A 372 3.45 27.20 9.97
CA ILE A 372 2.91 26.30 11.01
C ILE A 372 2.26 25.07 10.38
N LEU A 373 1.49 25.24 9.31
CA LEU A 373 0.93 24.11 8.56
C LEU A 373 2.03 23.24 7.99
N ALA A 374 3.06 23.84 7.39
CA ALA A 374 4.22 23.13 6.88
C ALA A 374 4.97 22.37 7.99
N ALA A 375 5.19 22.99 9.15
CA ALA A 375 5.81 22.34 10.31
C ALA A 375 5.01 21.13 10.79
N THR A 376 3.68 21.25 10.87
CA THR A 376 2.81 20.12 11.27
C THR A 376 2.87 18.95 10.26
N ILE A 377 2.94 19.25 8.96
CA ILE A 377 3.09 18.24 7.90
C ILE A 377 4.45 17.57 8.04
N ILE A 378 5.55 18.34 8.10
CA ILE A 378 6.92 17.79 8.22
C ILE A 378 7.01 16.83 9.42
N VAL A 379 6.60 17.27 10.61
CA VAL A 379 6.72 16.45 11.83
C VAL A 379 5.84 15.18 11.75
N SER A 380 4.66 15.28 11.15
CA SER A 380 3.76 14.13 10.99
C SER A 380 4.33 13.10 10.03
N ILE A 381 4.91 13.54 8.91
CA ILE A 381 5.40 12.68 7.84
C ILE A 381 6.78 12.13 8.16
N TRP A 382 7.62 12.87 8.89
CA TRP A 382 8.97 12.43 9.26
C TRP A 382 9.00 11.07 9.97
N LYS A 383 7.93 10.73 10.68
CA LYS A 383 7.76 9.43 11.34
C LYS A 383 7.65 8.26 10.35
N LEU A 384 7.32 8.53 9.08
CA LEU A 384 7.23 7.52 8.02
C LEU A 384 8.59 7.27 7.36
N VAL A 385 9.57 8.15 7.58
CA VAL A 385 10.93 8.03 7.02
C VAL A 385 11.76 7.11 7.91
N ASP A 386 11.64 5.81 7.70
CA ASP A 386 12.44 4.78 8.37
C ASP A 386 13.14 3.91 7.32
N PHE A 387 14.48 3.88 7.33
CA PHE A 387 15.28 3.10 6.39
C PHE A 387 15.57 1.66 6.88
N LYS A 388 15.12 1.27 8.08
CA LYS A 388 15.29 -0.11 8.56
C LYS A 388 14.71 -1.16 7.62
N PRO A 389 13.52 -0.98 7.03
CA PRO A 389 12.95 -1.94 6.08
C PRO A 389 13.86 -2.23 4.88
N PHE A 390 14.66 -1.24 4.41
CA PHE A 390 15.61 -1.46 3.32
C PHE A 390 16.73 -2.43 3.71
N ILE A 391 17.23 -2.31 4.94
CA ILE A 391 18.28 -3.18 5.47
C ILE A 391 17.73 -4.59 5.69
N GLU A 392 16.53 -4.69 6.24
CA GLU A 392 15.85 -5.97 6.49
C GLU A 392 15.53 -6.70 5.18
N ALA A 393 14.95 -6.01 4.21
CA ALA A 393 14.66 -6.56 2.89
C ALA A 393 15.94 -7.04 2.19
N TRP A 394 17.02 -6.25 2.21
CA TRP A 394 18.29 -6.62 1.60
C TRP A 394 18.93 -7.87 2.22
N LYS A 395 18.81 -8.02 3.55
CA LYS A 395 19.30 -9.19 4.29
C LYS A 395 18.47 -10.45 4.01
N TYR A 396 17.15 -10.30 3.88
CA TYR A 396 16.24 -11.43 3.70
C TYR A 396 16.17 -11.88 2.23
N SER A 397 15.99 -10.94 1.31
CA SER A 397 15.85 -11.19 -0.12
C SER A 397 16.47 -10.06 -0.92
N LYS A 398 17.55 -10.36 -1.66
CA LYS A 398 18.19 -9.35 -2.53
C LYS A 398 17.24 -8.80 -3.60
N ALA A 399 16.32 -9.64 -4.10
CA ALA A 399 15.33 -9.21 -5.09
C ALA A 399 14.39 -8.14 -4.51
N ASP A 400 13.87 -8.35 -3.30
CA ASP A 400 13.00 -7.38 -2.62
C ASP A 400 13.78 -6.08 -2.30
N GLY A 401 15.02 -6.21 -1.84
CA GLY A 401 15.91 -5.05 -1.63
C GLY A 401 16.16 -4.25 -2.90
N ILE A 402 16.40 -4.91 -4.04
CA ILE A 402 16.58 -4.26 -5.34
C ILE A 402 15.29 -3.53 -5.75
N ALA A 403 14.13 -4.18 -5.63
CA ALA A 403 12.85 -3.56 -5.95
C ALA A 403 12.58 -2.32 -5.09
N MET A 404 12.90 -2.37 -3.78
CA MET A 404 12.82 -1.22 -2.89
C MET A 404 13.69 -0.06 -3.35
N TRP A 405 14.98 -0.30 -3.64
CA TRP A 405 15.88 0.75 -4.08
C TRP A 405 15.49 1.34 -5.44
N ILE A 406 15.07 0.52 -6.39
CA ILE A 406 14.56 0.98 -7.69
C ILE A 406 13.34 1.90 -7.49
N THR A 407 12.40 1.49 -6.64
CA THR A 407 11.21 2.29 -6.31
C THR A 407 11.61 3.62 -5.67
N PHE A 408 12.49 3.57 -4.66
CA PHE A 408 12.97 4.77 -3.95
C PHE A 408 13.60 5.77 -4.90
N PHE A 409 14.58 5.35 -5.67
CA PHE A 409 15.27 6.24 -6.62
C PHE A 409 14.35 6.69 -7.76
N GLY A 410 13.44 5.84 -8.21
CA GLY A 410 12.42 6.22 -9.20
C GLY A 410 11.54 7.37 -8.70
N VAL A 411 11.04 7.28 -7.46
CA VAL A 411 10.22 8.33 -6.84
C VAL A 411 11.04 9.60 -6.60
N VAL A 412 12.24 9.46 -6.04
CA VAL A 412 13.04 10.60 -5.58
C VAL A 412 13.73 11.35 -6.72
N CYS A 413 14.13 10.65 -7.78
CA CYS A 413 14.89 11.24 -8.90
C CYS A 413 14.03 11.62 -10.11
N ILE A 414 12.87 10.96 -10.30
CA ILE A 414 12.00 11.22 -11.45
C ILE A 414 10.73 11.92 -10.97
N ASP A 415 9.77 11.18 -10.46
CA ASP A 415 8.54 11.66 -9.83
C ASP A 415 7.82 10.52 -9.09
N ILE A 416 6.83 10.89 -8.26
CA ILE A 416 6.09 9.98 -7.39
C ILE A 416 5.35 8.90 -8.18
N SER A 417 4.67 9.27 -9.26
CA SER A 417 3.84 8.37 -10.06
C SER A 417 4.70 7.39 -10.86
N THR A 418 5.68 7.91 -11.59
CA THR A 418 6.60 7.11 -12.41
C THR A 418 7.44 6.18 -11.54
N GLY A 419 7.92 6.65 -10.38
CA GLY A 419 8.69 5.83 -9.44
C GLY A 419 7.91 4.62 -8.93
N LEU A 420 6.62 4.78 -8.63
CA LEU A 420 5.77 3.67 -8.22
C LEU A 420 5.55 2.66 -9.36
N ILE A 421 5.28 3.13 -10.58
CA ILE A 421 5.13 2.25 -11.75
C ILE A 421 6.41 1.43 -11.97
N ILE A 422 7.57 2.08 -11.96
CA ILE A 422 8.87 1.41 -12.10
C ILE A 422 9.05 0.37 -10.99
N GLY A 423 8.68 0.69 -9.75
CA GLY A 423 8.73 -0.22 -8.61
C GLY A 423 7.85 -1.46 -8.80
N MET A 424 6.60 -1.27 -9.23
CA MET A 424 5.69 -2.38 -9.53
C MET A 424 6.22 -3.25 -10.66
N VAL A 425 6.62 -2.65 -11.77
CA VAL A 425 7.18 -3.38 -12.93
C VAL A 425 8.43 -4.14 -12.53
N SER A 426 9.34 -3.54 -11.76
CA SER A 426 10.55 -4.22 -11.28
C SER A 426 10.23 -5.44 -10.42
N THR A 427 9.21 -5.36 -9.56
CA THR A 427 8.76 -6.50 -8.75
C THR A 427 8.24 -7.65 -9.63
N PHE A 428 7.44 -7.33 -10.65
CA PHE A 428 6.96 -8.36 -11.59
C PHE A 428 8.11 -9.00 -12.36
N ILE A 429 9.06 -8.22 -12.85
CA ILE A 429 10.24 -8.73 -13.55
C ILE A 429 11.04 -9.66 -12.63
N LEU A 430 11.30 -9.26 -11.39
CA LEU A 430 12.05 -10.06 -10.42
C LEU A 430 11.28 -11.33 -10.01
N LEU A 431 9.95 -11.27 -9.91
CA LEU A 431 9.11 -12.44 -9.67
C LEU A 431 9.20 -13.43 -10.84
N LEU A 432 9.04 -12.95 -12.09
CA LEU A 432 9.16 -13.78 -13.28
C LEU A 432 10.56 -14.38 -13.41
N TRP A 433 11.60 -13.59 -13.12
CA TRP A 433 12.98 -14.08 -13.08
C TRP A 433 13.17 -15.21 -12.07
N ARG A 434 12.56 -15.09 -10.88
CA ARG A 434 12.63 -16.12 -9.83
C ARG A 434 11.92 -17.41 -10.27
N ILE A 435 10.72 -17.29 -10.83
CA ILE A 435 9.94 -18.43 -11.34
C ILE A 435 10.64 -19.11 -12.52
N SER A 436 11.31 -18.33 -13.38
CA SER A 436 12.03 -18.85 -14.53
C SER A 436 13.28 -19.65 -14.15
N ARG A 437 13.85 -19.42 -12.96
CA ARG A 437 15.05 -20.12 -12.47
C ARG A 437 14.75 -20.88 -11.17
N PRO A 438 13.94 -21.95 -11.24
CA PRO A 438 13.59 -22.74 -10.07
C PRO A 438 14.82 -23.46 -9.51
N HIS A 439 14.77 -23.79 -8.25
CA HIS A 439 15.74 -24.69 -7.66
C HIS A 439 15.48 -26.11 -8.19
N ILE A 440 16.48 -26.66 -8.90
CA ILE A 440 16.49 -28.03 -9.40
C ILE A 440 17.58 -28.78 -8.64
N ALA A 441 17.28 -29.97 -8.18
CA ALA A 441 18.21 -30.74 -7.37
C ALA A 441 18.25 -32.19 -7.79
N VAL A 442 19.44 -32.75 -7.90
CA VAL A 442 19.64 -34.19 -7.86
C VAL A 442 19.41 -34.64 -6.40
N ILE A 443 18.59 -35.66 -6.23
CA ILE A 443 18.20 -36.16 -4.92
C ILE A 443 18.64 -37.62 -4.73
N GLY A 444 19.01 -37.96 -3.50
CA GLY A 444 19.37 -39.32 -3.09
C GLY A 444 18.64 -39.71 -1.80
N LEU A 445 18.69 -41.01 -1.50
CA LEU A 445 18.06 -41.61 -0.33
C LEU A 445 18.84 -41.27 0.96
N VAL A 446 18.16 -40.78 1.98
CA VAL A 446 18.73 -40.63 3.32
C VAL A 446 18.73 -42.00 3.99
N GLU A 447 19.89 -42.47 4.43
CA GLU A 447 20.09 -43.77 5.06
C GLU A 447 19.14 -44.02 6.24
N GLY A 448 18.55 -45.19 6.31
CA GLY A 448 17.61 -45.58 7.38
C GLY A 448 16.23 -44.92 7.26
N THR A 449 15.92 -44.23 6.15
CA THR A 449 14.62 -43.55 5.95
C THR A 449 14.05 -43.80 4.57
N GLN A 450 12.81 -43.36 4.34
CA GLN A 450 12.19 -43.34 3.00
C GLN A 450 12.25 -41.96 2.34
N HIS A 451 13.09 -41.04 2.88
CA HIS A 451 13.15 -39.65 2.43
C HIS A 451 14.30 -39.41 1.47
N PHE A 452 14.03 -38.59 0.45
CA PHE A 452 15.01 -38.13 -0.52
C PHE A 452 15.38 -36.67 -0.28
N ARG A 453 16.68 -36.37 -0.33
CA ARG A 453 17.23 -35.03 -0.13
C ARG A 453 18.26 -34.67 -1.18
N ASN A 454 18.51 -33.36 -1.34
CA ASN A 454 19.52 -32.84 -2.27
C ASN A 454 20.91 -33.38 -1.89
N VAL A 455 21.61 -33.95 -2.88
CA VAL A 455 22.96 -34.54 -2.74
C VAL A 455 24.01 -33.50 -2.29
N GLU A 456 23.83 -32.21 -2.61
CA GLU A 456 24.76 -31.15 -2.24
C GLU A 456 24.60 -30.70 -0.78
N ARG A 457 23.46 -30.99 -0.14
CA ARG A 457 23.11 -30.49 1.18
C ARG A 457 23.07 -31.57 2.27
N HIS A 458 22.95 -32.80 1.86
CA HIS A 458 22.77 -33.93 2.78
C HIS A 458 23.64 -35.10 2.34
N GLN A 459 24.08 -35.89 3.30
CA GLN A 459 24.69 -37.20 3.02
C GLN A 459 23.57 -38.15 2.62
N VAL A 460 23.61 -38.57 1.39
CA VAL A 460 22.57 -39.42 0.78
C VAL A 460 23.21 -40.49 -0.12
N GLN A 461 22.49 -41.56 -0.30
CA GLN A 461 22.88 -42.64 -1.20
C GLN A 461 22.29 -42.42 -2.58
N THR A 462 23.10 -42.57 -3.61
CA THR A 462 22.72 -42.52 -5.04
C THR A 462 23.21 -43.77 -5.76
N THR A 463 22.76 -44.01 -6.99
CA THR A 463 23.18 -45.12 -7.83
C THR A 463 23.58 -44.61 -9.21
N ALA A 464 24.54 -45.26 -9.87
CA ALA A 464 24.96 -44.88 -11.22
C ALA A 464 23.88 -45.15 -12.29
N GLN A 465 22.95 -46.06 -12.03
CA GLN A 465 21.92 -46.47 -13.00
C GLN A 465 20.64 -45.63 -12.94
N VAL A 466 20.39 -44.88 -11.86
CA VAL A 466 19.16 -44.12 -11.69
C VAL A 466 19.48 -42.67 -11.31
N LEU A 467 19.10 -41.72 -12.15
CA LEU A 467 19.15 -40.29 -11.86
C LEU A 467 17.80 -39.84 -11.32
N SER A 468 17.79 -39.38 -10.08
CA SER A 468 16.61 -38.81 -9.43
C SER A 468 16.72 -37.29 -9.40
N MET A 469 15.80 -36.59 -10.05
CA MET A 469 15.77 -35.12 -10.06
C MET A 469 14.46 -34.58 -9.51
N ARG A 470 14.53 -33.51 -8.76
CA ARG A 470 13.38 -32.76 -8.24
C ARG A 470 13.44 -31.32 -8.68
N ILE A 471 12.33 -30.80 -9.17
CA ILE A 471 12.12 -29.38 -9.38
C ILE A 471 11.23 -28.83 -8.28
N ASP A 472 11.65 -27.74 -7.64
CA ASP A 472 10.96 -27.13 -6.50
C ASP A 472 9.98 -26.03 -6.92
N GLU A 473 9.37 -26.15 -8.12
CA GLU A 473 8.41 -25.20 -8.71
C GLU A 473 7.45 -25.92 -9.68
N SER A 474 6.34 -25.30 -10.05
CA SER A 474 5.48 -25.74 -11.14
C SER A 474 6.21 -25.66 -12.48
N LEU A 475 5.97 -26.63 -13.36
CA LEU A 475 6.55 -26.66 -14.70
C LEU A 475 5.71 -25.80 -15.66
N THR A 476 6.33 -24.75 -16.20
CA THR A 476 5.69 -23.76 -17.07
C THR A 476 6.61 -23.34 -18.21
N PHE A 477 6.06 -22.65 -19.21
CA PHE A 477 6.84 -22.11 -20.32
C PHE A 477 8.05 -21.26 -19.87
N LEU A 478 8.00 -20.68 -18.66
CA LEU A 478 9.08 -19.86 -18.11
C LEU A 478 10.32 -20.67 -17.73
N ASN A 479 10.15 -21.90 -17.26
CA ASN A 479 11.25 -22.72 -16.70
C ASN A 479 11.48 -24.05 -17.39
N ALA A 480 10.62 -24.44 -18.33
CA ALA A 480 10.70 -25.73 -19.05
C ALA A 480 12.07 -25.95 -19.71
N ASN A 481 12.58 -24.94 -20.44
CA ASN A 481 13.87 -25.05 -21.14
C ASN A 481 15.06 -25.14 -20.18
N ILE A 482 15.00 -24.46 -19.04
CA ILE A 482 16.05 -24.51 -18.01
C ILE A 482 16.05 -25.90 -17.37
N PHE A 483 14.87 -26.44 -17.05
CA PHE A 483 14.75 -27.78 -16.51
C PHE A 483 15.29 -28.84 -17.50
N LYS A 484 14.94 -28.75 -18.81
CA LYS A 484 15.46 -29.62 -19.86
C LYS A 484 16.98 -29.55 -19.91
N GLY A 485 17.57 -28.35 -19.89
CA GLY A 485 19.02 -28.16 -19.95
C GLY A 485 19.74 -28.80 -18.76
N GLU A 486 19.26 -28.57 -17.54
CA GLU A 486 19.82 -29.14 -16.31
C GLU A 486 19.70 -30.67 -16.29
N LEU A 487 18.56 -31.20 -16.75
CA LEU A 487 18.36 -32.66 -16.85
C LEU A 487 19.33 -33.29 -17.87
N ILE A 488 19.47 -32.72 -19.06
CA ILE A 488 20.40 -33.24 -20.08
C ILE A 488 21.86 -33.16 -19.59
N ASN A 489 22.23 -32.07 -18.90
CA ASN A 489 23.56 -31.94 -18.29
C ASN A 489 23.80 -33.05 -17.24
N ALA A 490 22.84 -33.32 -16.38
CA ALA A 490 22.95 -34.36 -15.37
C ALA A 490 23.03 -35.77 -15.98
N VAL A 491 22.27 -36.02 -17.05
CA VAL A 491 22.32 -37.28 -17.83
C VAL A 491 23.70 -37.48 -18.45
N SER A 492 24.30 -36.44 -19.05
CA SER A 492 25.60 -36.52 -19.71
C SER A 492 26.76 -36.85 -18.75
N GLN A 493 26.59 -36.61 -17.46
CA GLN A 493 27.59 -36.90 -16.41
C GLN A 493 27.55 -38.36 -15.91
N GLN A 494 26.53 -39.17 -16.33
CA GLN A 494 26.33 -40.55 -15.86
C GLN A 494 26.27 -41.53 -17.02
N PRO A 495 27.41 -42.09 -17.48
CA PRO A 495 27.45 -42.97 -18.65
C PRO A 495 26.69 -44.32 -18.49
N GLU A 496 26.51 -44.77 -17.24
CA GLU A 496 25.83 -46.05 -16.93
C GLU A 496 24.33 -45.86 -16.65
N LEU A 497 23.78 -44.68 -16.97
CA LEU A 497 22.40 -44.31 -16.64
C LEU A 497 21.41 -45.14 -17.48
N ALA A 498 20.46 -45.79 -16.81
CA ALA A 498 19.37 -46.52 -17.43
C ALA A 498 18.00 -45.89 -17.17
N HIS A 499 17.87 -45.16 -16.08
CA HIS A 499 16.58 -44.62 -15.64
C HIS A 499 16.72 -43.17 -15.15
N VAL A 500 15.80 -42.29 -15.56
CA VAL A 500 15.61 -40.96 -15.04
C VAL A 500 14.27 -40.89 -14.31
N VAL A 501 14.25 -40.48 -13.07
CA VAL A 501 13.03 -40.31 -12.28
C VAL A 501 12.85 -38.85 -11.90
N ILE A 502 11.82 -38.20 -12.45
CA ILE A 502 11.44 -36.84 -12.08
C ILE A 502 10.50 -36.91 -10.88
N ASN A 503 10.94 -36.37 -9.75
CA ASN A 503 10.09 -36.21 -8.57
C ASN A 503 9.22 -34.94 -8.71
N CYS A 504 7.90 -35.15 -8.80
CA CYS A 504 6.90 -34.12 -9.02
C CYS A 504 6.22 -33.62 -7.73
N SER A 505 6.80 -33.90 -6.53
CA SER A 505 6.20 -33.55 -5.25
C SER A 505 5.92 -32.04 -5.10
N SER A 506 6.74 -31.18 -5.69
CA SER A 506 6.57 -29.73 -5.69
C SER A 506 5.82 -29.20 -6.92
N VAL A 507 5.59 -30.02 -7.93
CA VAL A 507 4.88 -29.61 -9.15
C VAL A 507 3.38 -29.54 -8.88
N SER A 508 2.82 -28.34 -8.89
CA SER A 508 1.38 -28.10 -8.66
C SER A 508 0.61 -27.93 -9.98
N SER A 509 1.28 -27.56 -11.05
CA SER A 509 0.69 -27.41 -12.39
C SER A 509 1.72 -27.65 -13.47
N ILE A 510 1.23 -28.10 -14.65
CA ILE A 510 2.01 -28.23 -15.88
C ILE A 510 1.22 -27.52 -16.97
N ASP A 511 1.86 -26.60 -17.71
CA ASP A 511 1.25 -25.95 -18.89
C ASP A 511 1.61 -26.74 -20.17
N LEU A 512 1.05 -26.30 -21.32
CA LEU A 512 1.25 -27.00 -22.59
C LEU A 512 2.72 -27.03 -23.01
N SER A 513 3.45 -25.93 -22.85
CA SER A 513 4.87 -25.88 -23.24
C SER A 513 5.75 -26.80 -22.39
N ALA A 514 5.45 -26.88 -21.10
CA ALA A 514 6.15 -27.80 -20.21
C ALA A 514 5.79 -29.28 -20.51
N LEU A 515 4.55 -29.56 -20.92
CA LEU A 515 4.12 -30.87 -21.35
C LEU A 515 4.88 -31.28 -22.62
N GLU A 516 4.94 -30.44 -23.65
CA GLU A 516 5.69 -30.68 -24.89
C GLU A 516 7.17 -30.92 -24.59
N MET A 517 7.76 -30.15 -23.67
CA MET A 517 9.13 -30.35 -23.23
C MET A 517 9.34 -31.73 -22.59
N LEU A 518 8.41 -32.23 -21.77
CA LEU A 518 8.49 -33.57 -21.17
C LEU A 518 8.35 -34.68 -22.22
N GLU A 519 7.49 -34.49 -23.23
CA GLU A 519 7.38 -35.38 -24.37
C GLU A 519 8.71 -35.45 -25.16
N ASP A 520 9.32 -34.29 -25.41
CA ASP A 520 10.63 -34.22 -26.08
C ASP A 520 11.73 -34.91 -25.26
N ILE A 521 11.81 -34.64 -23.94
CA ILE A 521 12.77 -35.33 -23.06
C ILE A 521 12.58 -36.85 -23.12
N ASN A 522 11.33 -37.33 -23.03
CA ASN A 522 11.04 -38.75 -23.10
C ASN A 522 11.54 -39.37 -24.41
N LEU A 523 11.34 -38.68 -25.54
CA LEU A 523 11.83 -39.16 -26.85
C LEU A 523 13.37 -39.12 -26.96
N GLU A 524 14.01 -38.06 -26.43
CA GLU A 524 15.47 -37.94 -26.45
C GLU A 524 16.15 -38.99 -25.57
N LEU A 525 15.61 -39.27 -24.38
CA LEU A 525 16.11 -40.32 -23.48
C LEU A 525 15.88 -41.73 -24.05
N ALA A 526 14.73 -41.99 -24.65
CA ALA A 526 14.42 -43.27 -25.26
C ALA A 526 15.38 -43.62 -26.40
N LYS A 527 15.85 -42.65 -27.21
CA LYS A 527 16.87 -42.85 -28.24
C LYS A 527 18.22 -43.30 -27.66
N GLN A 528 18.48 -43.00 -26.40
CA GLN A 528 19.70 -43.39 -25.67
C GLN A 528 19.48 -44.65 -24.82
N ASN A 529 18.35 -45.36 -24.98
CA ASN A 529 17.91 -46.48 -24.15
C ASN A 529 17.75 -46.15 -22.66
N ILE A 530 17.46 -44.89 -22.34
CA ILE A 530 17.18 -44.41 -20.98
C ILE A 530 15.67 -44.26 -20.81
N GLN A 531 15.11 -44.81 -19.74
CA GLN A 531 13.68 -44.74 -19.45
C GLN A 531 13.37 -43.51 -18.57
N LEU A 532 12.34 -42.75 -18.95
CA LEU A 532 11.83 -41.66 -18.17
C LEU A 532 10.68 -42.13 -17.28
N HIS A 533 10.78 -41.84 -15.98
CA HIS A 533 9.77 -42.12 -14.98
C HIS A 533 9.33 -40.85 -14.27
N LEU A 534 8.09 -40.83 -13.78
CA LEU A 534 7.55 -39.78 -12.93
C LEU A 534 7.22 -40.38 -11.56
N SER A 535 7.39 -39.59 -10.49
CA SER A 535 7.00 -40.00 -9.14
C SER A 535 6.32 -38.87 -8.40
N GLU A 536 5.46 -39.21 -7.44
CA GLU A 536 4.75 -38.25 -6.58
C GLU A 536 3.94 -37.21 -7.37
N VAL A 537 3.33 -37.60 -8.47
CA VAL A 537 2.51 -36.73 -9.30
C VAL A 537 1.20 -36.39 -8.57
N LYS A 538 0.92 -35.10 -8.35
CA LYS A 538 -0.31 -34.65 -7.71
C LYS A 538 -1.54 -34.85 -8.58
N GLY A 539 -2.71 -35.10 -7.96
CA GLY A 539 -3.97 -35.38 -8.68
C GLY A 539 -4.28 -34.40 -9.81
N PRO A 540 -4.31 -33.06 -9.60
CA PRO A 540 -4.60 -32.09 -10.66
C PRO A 540 -3.59 -32.11 -11.83
N VAL A 541 -2.35 -32.53 -11.57
CA VAL A 541 -1.31 -32.70 -12.61
C VAL A 541 -1.57 -34.01 -13.34
N MET A 542 -1.89 -35.09 -12.62
CA MET A 542 -2.21 -36.39 -13.20
C MET A 542 -3.42 -36.31 -14.15
N ASP A 543 -4.48 -35.58 -13.75
CA ASP A 543 -5.68 -35.39 -14.59
C ASP A 543 -5.34 -34.75 -15.95
N ARG A 544 -4.41 -33.79 -15.94
CA ARG A 544 -3.91 -33.17 -17.18
C ARG A 544 -3.03 -34.14 -18.00
N LEU A 545 -2.15 -34.85 -17.33
CA LEU A 545 -1.29 -35.85 -18.01
C LEU A 545 -2.10 -36.98 -18.63
N GLN A 546 -3.18 -37.45 -18.00
CA GLN A 546 -4.09 -38.47 -18.54
C GLN A 546 -4.76 -38.04 -19.85
N SER A 547 -5.06 -36.75 -19.98
CA SER A 547 -5.62 -36.18 -21.20
C SER A 547 -4.59 -35.93 -22.30
N SER A 548 -3.29 -36.13 -22.01
CA SER A 548 -2.17 -35.91 -22.94
C SER A 548 -1.67 -37.20 -23.62
N LYS A 549 -0.77 -37.03 -24.58
CA LYS A 549 -0.06 -38.12 -25.22
C LYS A 549 1.09 -38.66 -24.38
N LEU A 550 1.62 -37.88 -23.44
CA LEU A 550 2.81 -38.22 -22.66
C LEU A 550 2.68 -39.59 -21.96
N LEU A 551 1.58 -39.80 -21.20
CA LEU A 551 1.40 -41.08 -20.49
C LEU A 551 1.25 -42.29 -21.39
N LYS A 552 0.75 -42.13 -22.63
CA LYS A 552 0.60 -43.20 -23.60
C LYS A 552 1.93 -43.63 -24.21
N HIS A 553 2.90 -42.72 -24.27
CA HIS A 553 4.19 -42.92 -24.92
C HIS A 553 5.37 -42.85 -23.94
N LEU A 554 5.07 -42.76 -22.62
CA LEU A 554 6.10 -42.70 -21.59
C LEU A 554 6.94 -43.97 -21.63
N SER A 555 8.25 -43.84 -21.77
CA SER A 555 9.19 -44.96 -21.88
C SER A 555 9.32 -45.78 -20.58
N GLY A 556 9.01 -45.15 -19.45
CA GLY A 556 8.99 -45.74 -18.12
C GLY A 556 7.60 -45.75 -17.47
N ASN A 557 7.53 -45.61 -16.16
CA ASN A 557 6.32 -45.73 -15.34
C ASN A 557 6.07 -44.47 -14.50
N VAL A 558 4.82 -44.33 -14.03
CA VAL A 558 4.46 -43.33 -13.00
C VAL A 558 4.33 -44.07 -11.67
N PHE A 559 5.12 -43.65 -10.68
CA PHE A 559 5.14 -44.24 -9.34
C PHE A 559 4.41 -43.32 -8.34
N LEU A 560 3.69 -43.97 -7.42
CA LEU A 560 2.96 -43.23 -6.37
C LEU A 560 3.92 -42.47 -5.44
N THR A 561 5.02 -43.12 -5.03
CA THR A 561 6.06 -42.50 -4.20
C THR A 561 7.43 -42.64 -4.89
N HIS A 562 8.34 -41.70 -4.57
CA HIS A 562 9.71 -41.76 -5.08
C HIS A 562 10.48 -42.98 -4.53
N TYR A 563 10.17 -43.35 -3.28
CA TYR A 563 10.72 -44.57 -2.67
C TYR A 563 10.35 -45.84 -3.44
N GLN A 564 9.07 -45.98 -3.86
CA GLN A 564 8.60 -47.09 -4.70
C GLN A 564 9.34 -47.12 -6.03
N ALA A 565 9.62 -45.97 -6.65
CA ALA A 565 10.40 -45.92 -7.89
C ALA A 565 11.80 -46.48 -7.68
N ILE A 566 12.52 -46.06 -6.65
CA ILE A 566 13.86 -46.55 -6.37
C ILE A 566 13.86 -48.02 -5.95
N GLN A 567 12.86 -48.48 -5.19
CA GLN A 567 12.71 -49.90 -4.82
C GLN A 567 12.57 -50.79 -6.06
N THR A 568 11.89 -50.29 -7.09
CA THR A 568 11.67 -51.05 -8.31
C THR A 568 12.87 -50.99 -9.25
N LEU A 569 13.50 -49.82 -9.41
CA LEU A 569 14.53 -49.57 -10.41
C LEU A 569 15.95 -49.86 -9.90
N SER A 570 16.19 -49.78 -8.59
CA SER A 570 17.50 -50.04 -7.98
C SER A 570 17.34 -50.66 -6.59
N PRO A 571 16.83 -51.89 -6.47
CA PRO A 571 16.60 -52.55 -5.16
C PRO A 571 17.88 -52.76 -4.35
N GLN A 572 19.04 -52.69 -4.99
CA GLN A 572 20.35 -52.83 -4.32
C GLN A 572 20.62 -51.65 -3.35
N LEU A 573 20.15 -50.44 -3.68
CA LEU A 573 20.33 -49.25 -2.86
C LEU A 573 19.65 -49.41 -1.50
N LEU A 574 18.56 -50.19 -1.43
CA LEU A 574 17.78 -50.39 -0.20
C LEU A 574 18.31 -51.55 0.65
N LYS A 575 19.20 -52.41 0.12
CA LYS A 575 19.81 -53.53 0.86
C LYS A 575 21.04 -53.10 1.62
N THR A 576 21.60 -51.93 1.34
CA THR A 576 22.79 -51.38 1.98
C THR A 576 22.44 -50.32 3.03
N SER A 577 21.15 -50.05 3.24
CA SER A 577 20.67 -49.10 4.24
C SER A 577 20.06 -49.83 5.50
#